data_8ee9b0ae45a6851bcf930089282eaacd
#
_entry.id   8ee9b0ae45a6851bcf930089282eaacd
#
_cell.length_a   1.000
_cell.length_b   1.000
_cell.length_c   1.000
_cell.angle_alpha   90.00
_cell.angle_beta   90.00
_cell.angle_gamma   90.00
#
_symmetry.space_group_name_H-M   'P 1'
#
loop_
_entity.id
_entity.type
_entity.pdbx_description
1 polymer ?
#
loop_
_entity_poly.entity_id
_entity_poly.type
_entity_poly.pdbx_seq_one_letter_code
_entity_poly.pdbx_strand_id
1 'polypeptide(L)'
;VSLFEKFREHVEKKSLFRRGDHVLVAVSGGVDSVVLLHLLLRLRDSMQLSLTVAHLNHKLRGLEADADQTFVVSLARDWGLPVVVEQKDVRMFARTERLSEEEAARLVRYDFLFRAKEQVGATYVATAHQADDQVETVIDHFIRGSGLLGLSGMCEKSGGLIRPLLFASRSEIEDYAKLNNLSYRTDRTNLDVGYRRNRIRLELIPYIRRYFNPGFKQVVLRTAKIVAETEAFLARAARAAFDEVVREERKDRVVFHCSAFTAQIEAIQKYLVILAFEKLGGRRWQLRFETLERAIALAEKGQSGAVVELGGGIKATRSRDDLAIHKIREVSFQYHLYIGQPVVIPELGLMVSAEYATLDDYRREMGRSRNVEFVDADKVAGQLMVRNARRGDRFYPLGGEGSKTLSDFFIDEHVPVYERWRTPVVVDQRGIVWVCGYRLDDRYKVDDQTKRVIRIQLSEVVSEEE
;
A
#
# COMPACT_ATOMS: atom_id res chain seq x y z
N VAL A 1 -26.34 33.07 0.03
CA VAL A 1 -26.46 31.61 0.23
C VAL A 1 -25.81 31.29 1.58
N SER A 2 -26.55 30.68 2.50
CA SER A 2 -26.05 30.31 3.82
C SER A 2 -24.98 29.21 3.74
N LEU A 3 -24.12 29.09 4.78
CA LEU A 3 -23.15 28.00 4.82
C LEU A 3 -23.82 26.62 4.77
N PHE A 4 -25.02 26.48 5.38
CA PHE A 4 -25.77 25.23 5.34
C PHE A 4 -26.23 24.86 3.91
N GLU A 5 -26.68 25.80 3.12
CA GLU A 5 -27.08 25.54 1.73
C GLU A 5 -25.87 25.16 0.88
N LYS A 6 -24.75 25.88 1.02
CA LYS A 6 -23.47 25.51 0.36
C LYS A 6 -23.01 24.11 0.78
N PHE A 7 -23.13 23.77 2.07
CA PHE A 7 -22.74 22.47 2.61
C PHE A 7 -23.60 21.36 2.00
N ARG A 8 -24.93 21.52 1.97
CA ARG A 8 -25.84 20.55 1.37
C ARG A 8 -25.52 20.31 -0.10
N GLU A 9 -25.43 21.40 -0.88
CA GLU A 9 -25.09 21.33 -2.31
C GLU A 9 -23.71 20.63 -2.52
N HIS A 10 -22.73 20.95 -1.69
CA HIS A 10 -21.40 20.37 -1.78
C HIS A 10 -21.40 18.86 -1.50
N VAL A 11 -22.10 18.42 -0.45
CA VAL A 11 -22.25 17.01 -0.07
C VAL A 11 -22.92 16.22 -1.20
N GLU A 12 -23.99 16.75 -1.78
CA GLU A 12 -24.72 16.12 -2.90
C GLU A 12 -23.84 16.03 -4.15
N LYS A 13 -23.24 17.14 -4.57
CA LYS A 13 -22.38 17.22 -5.77
C LYS A 13 -21.18 16.28 -5.71
N LYS A 14 -20.61 16.13 -4.52
CA LYS A 14 -19.42 15.29 -4.29
C LYS A 14 -19.75 13.86 -3.86
N SER A 15 -21.03 13.56 -3.67
CA SER A 15 -21.49 12.25 -3.19
C SER A 15 -20.68 11.76 -1.98
N LEU A 16 -20.49 12.67 -0.98
CA LEU A 16 -19.65 12.37 0.18
C LEU A 16 -20.21 11.24 1.02
N PHE A 17 -21.54 11.22 1.20
CA PHE A 17 -22.29 10.14 1.83
C PHE A 17 -23.66 10.01 1.18
N ARG A 18 -24.37 8.92 1.46
CA ARG A 18 -25.69 8.60 0.91
C ARG A 18 -26.75 8.63 2.00
N ARG A 19 -28.00 8.64 1.58
CA ARG A 19 -29.14 8.50 2.48
C ARG A 19 -29.03 7.17 3.24
N GLY A 20 -29.22 7.21 4.56
CA GLY A 20 -29.15 6.07 5.44
C GLY A 20 -27.73 5.74 5.96
N ASP A 21 -26.69 6.44 5.50
CA ASP A 21 -25.34 6.19 5.99
C ASP A 21 -25.19 6.55 7.48
N HIS A 22 -24.30 5.82 8.14
CA HIS A 22 -23.85 6.12 9.50
C HIS A 22 -22.51 6.88 9.45
N VAL A 23 -22.46 8.08 10.03
CA VAL A 23 -21.26 8.93 10.04
C VAL A 23 -20.73 9.10 11.47
N LEU A 24 -19.50 8.65 11.68
CA LEU A 24 -18.73 8.94 12.90
C LEU A 24 -18.07 10.31 12.76
N VAL A 25 -18.47 11.28 13.57
CA VAL A 25 -17.98 12.66 13.49
C VAL A 25 -16.88 12.91 14.51
N ALA A 26 -15.67 13.22 14.04
CA ALA A 26 -14.55 13.57 14.90
C ALA A 26 -14.72 14.98 15.46
N VAL A 27 -14.94 15.09 16.77
CA VAL A 27 -15.20 16.37 17.46
C VAL A 27 -14.11 16.65 18.46
N SER A 28 -13.32 17.71 18.22
CA SER A 28 -12.28 18.19 19.14
C SER A 28 -12.80 19.19 20.18
N GLY A 29 -14.00 19.73 19.99
CA GLY A 29 -14.54 20.83 20.75
C GLY A 29 -14.29 22.22 20.13
N GLY A 30 -13.38 22.31 19.16
CA GLY A 30 -13.12 23.56 18.42
C GLY A 30 -14.23 23.91 17.42
N VAL A 31 -14.29 25.19 17.01
CA VAL A 31 -15.39 25.75 16.19
C VAL A 31 -15.63 24.93 14.91
N ASP A 32 -14.58 24.51 14.18
CA ASP A 32 -14.73 23.77 12.93
C ASP A 32 -15.47 22.43 13.16
N SER A 33 -15.09 21.70 14.22
CA SER A 33 -15.69 20.40 14.55
C SER A 33 -17.12 20.51 15.07
N VAL A 34 -17.42 21.56 15.86
CA VAL A 34 -18.78 21.82 16.34
C VAL A 34 -19.70 22.23 15.21
N VAL A 35 -19.23 23.09 14.30
CA VAL A 35 -19.99 23.50 13.11
C VAL A 35 -20.23 22.31 12.17
N LEU A 36 -19.23 21.45 11.94
CA LEU A 36 -19.42 20.23 11.15
C LEU A 36 -20.53 19.35 11.74
N LEU A 37 -20.46 19.10 13.05
CA LEU A 37 -21.45 18.28 13.73
C LEU A 37 -22.85 18.90 13.64
N HIS A 38 -22.99 20.22 13.82
CA HIS A 38 -24.26 20.92 13.71
C HIS A 38 -24.84 20.90 12.29
N LEU A 39 -23.99 21.06 11.25
CA LEU A 39 -24.42 20.97 9.85
C LEU A 39 -24.92 19.57 9.50
N LEU A 40 -24.21 18.52 9.96
CA LEU A 40 -24.64 17.14 9.77
C LEU A 40 -25.93 16.84 10.53
N LEU A 41 -26.09 17.37 11.76
CA LEU A 41 -27.31 17.24 12.54
C LEU A 41 -28.51 17.85 11.82
N ARG A 42 -28.36 19.00 11.18
CA ARG A 42 -29.40 19.63 10.34
C ARG A 42 -29.75 18.84 9.09
N LEU A 43 -28.81 18.06 8.54
CA LEU A 43 -29.10 17.18 7.41
C LEU A 43 -29.66 15.81 7.83
N ARG A 44 -29.54 15.44 9.12
CA ARG A 44 -29.84 14.11 9.65
C ARG A 44 -31.17 13.55 9.17
N ASP A 45 -32.27 14.32 9.39
CA ASP A 45 -33.61 13.83 9.13
C ASP A 45 -33.88 13.72 7.61
N SER A 46 -33.47 14.74 6.81
CA SER A 46 -33.65 14.74 5.36
C SER A 46 -32.86 13.63 4.64
N MET A 47 -31.68 13.30 5.14
CA MET A 47 -30.80 12.26 4.59
C MET A 47 -30.90 10.94 5.35
N GLN A 48 -31.73 10.86 6.41
CA GLN A 48 -31.84 9.68 7.29
C GLN A 48 -30.49 9.20 7.82
N LEU A 49 -29.61 10.13 8.21
CA LEU A 49 -28.27 9.79 8.71
C LEU A 49 -28.32 9.30 10.15
N SER A 50 -27.51 8.30 10.45
CA SER A 50 -27.09 8.00 11.82
C SER A 50 -25.79 8.75 12.12
N LEU A 51 -25.75 9.43 13.27
CA LEU A 51 -24.56 10.20 13.68
C LEU A 51 -24.05 9.70 15.02
N THR A 52 -22.74 9.49 15.12
CA THR A 52 -22.04 9.20 16.39
C THR A 52 -20.86 10.17 16.52
N VAL A 53 -20.68 10.73 17.70
CA VAL A 53 -19.56 11.62 18.01
C VAL A 53 -18.35 10.78 18.44
N ALA A 54 -17.15 11.13 17.96
CA ALA A 54 -15.90 10.56 18.42
C ALA A 54 -14.99 11.66 18.96
N HIS A 55 -14.48 11.49 20.18
CA HIS A 55 -13.54 12.40 20.82
C HIS A 55 -12.31 11.67 21.34
N LEU A 56 -11.13 12.15 20.97
CA LEU A 56 -9.86 11.66 21.50
C LEU A 56 -9.21 12.72 22.39
N ASN A 57 -9.02 12.40 23.67
CA ASN A 57 -8.23 13.20 24.57
C ASN A 57 -6.75 12.75 24.50
N HIS A 58 -5.91 13.60 23.90
CA HIS A 58 -4.50 13.34 23.69
C HIS A 58 -3.63 13.41 24.95
N LYS A 59 -4.18 13.87 26.07
CA LYS A 59 -3.49 14.13 27.37
C LYS A 59 -2.26 15.06 27.28
N LEU A 60 -2.21 15.90 26.25
CA LEU A 60 -1.09 16.83 26.04
C LEU A 60 -1.17 18.07 26.94
N ARG A 61 -2.40 18.47 27.37
CA ARG A 61 -2.68 19.74 28.06
C ARG A 61 -3.29 19.57 29.46
N GLY A 62 -3.17 18.36 30.05
CA GLY A 62 -3.69 18.11 31.42
C GLY A 62 -5.18 18.50 31.56
N LEU A 63 -5.50 19.35 32.55
CA LEU A 63 -6.87 19.76 32.86
C LEU A 63 -7.63 20.42 31.70
N GLU A 64 -6.96 21.11 30.79
CA GLU A 64 -7.62 21.73 29.63
C GLU A 64 -8.14 20.64 28.66
N ALA A 65 -7.37 19.57 28.45
CA ALA A 65 -7.80 18.45 27.60
C ALA A 65 -8.97 17.68 28.22
N ASP A 66 -9.03 17.56 29.56
CA ASP A 66 -10.16 16.95 30.26
C ASP A 66 -11.41 17.83 30.21
N ALA A 67 -11.24 19.17 30.25
CA ALA A 67 -12.33 20.12 30.07
C ALA A 67 -12.89 20.10 28.63
N ASP A 68 -12.03 19.91 27.61
CA ASP A 68 -12.46 19.72 26.22
C ASP A 68 -13.28 18.43 26.08
N GLN A 69 -12.84 17.34 26.67
CA GLN A 69 -13.59 16.07 26.69
C GLN A 69 -14.96 16.25 27.35
N THR A 70 -15.01 16.88 28.52
CA THR A 70 -16.28 17.15 29.24
C THR A 70 -17.24 17.98 28.41
N PHE A 71 -16.72 19.00 27.73
CA PHE A 71 -17.49 19.83 26.83
C PHE A 71 -18.11 19.03 25.68
N VAL A 72 -17.30 18.19 24.98
CA VAL A 72 -17.78 17.39 23.84
C VAL A 72 -18.81 16.36 24.27
N VAL A 73 -18.63 15.71 25.44
CA VAL A 73 -19.59 14.75 25.98
C VAL A 73 -20.92 15.45 26.33
N SER A 74 -20.87 16.62 26.96
CA SER A 74 -22.09 17.42 27.24
C SER A 74 -22.78 17.83 25.95
N LEU A 75 -22.04 18.33 24.96
CA LEU A 75 -22.60 18.75 23.67
C LEU A 75 -23.29 17.57 22.95
N ALA A 76 -22.66 16.39 22.92
CA ALA A 76 -23.26 15.20 22.31
C ALA A 76 -24.56 14.79 23.02
N ARG A 77 -24.56 14.80 24.37
CA ARG A 77 -25.75 14.50 25.17
C ARG A 77 -26.87 15.51 24.90
N ASP A 78 -26.56 16.80 24.89
CA ASP A 78 -27.56 17.88 24.68
C ASP A 78 -28.16 17.80 23.28
N TRP A 79 -27.46 17.28 22.30
CA TRP A 79 -27.93 17.06 20.93
C TRP A 79 -28.47 15.64 20.68
N GLY A 80 -28.60 14.80 21.73
CA GLY A 80 -29.15 13.46 21.62
C GLY A 80 -28.32 12.50 20.75
N LEU A 81 -26.98 12.62 20.77
CA LEU A 81 -26.07 11.83 19.96
C LEU A 81 -25.25 10.88 20.83
N PRO A 82 -25.04 9.64 20.37
CA PRO A 82 -24.08 8.74 21.00
C PRO A 82 -22.66 9.28 20.85
N VAL A 83 -21.81 9.00 21.86
CA VAL A 83 -20.41 9.47 21.89
C VAL A 83 -19.45 8.33 22.25
N VAL A 84 -18.36 8.22 21.50
CA VAL A 84 -17.21 7.35 21.79
C VAL A 84 -16.04 8.22 22.20
N VAL A 85 -15.47 7.96 23.37
CA VAL A 85 -14.35 8.73 23.93
C VAL A 85 -13.20 7.79 24.23
N GLU A 86 -11.98 8.20 23.86
CA GLU A 86 -10.76 7.54 24.26
C GLU A 86 -9.74 8.57 24.81
N GLN A 87 -8.90 8.12 25.73
CA GLN A 87 -7.79 8.91 26.26
C GLN A 87 -6.47 8.22 25.94
N LYS A 88 -5.50 8.95 25.40
CA LYS A 88 -4.19 8.40 25.04
C LYS A 88 -3.07 9.39 25.39
N ASP A 89 -2.06 8.93 26.11
CA ASP A 89 -0.84 9.72 26.33
C ASP A 89 0.01 9.71 25.05
N VAL A 90 -0.13 10.79 24.28
CA VAL A 90 0.56 10.94 22.99
C VAL A 90 2.06 11.18 23.19
N ARG A 91 2.50 11.82 24.30
CA ARG A 91 3.93 12.04 24.55
C ARG A 91 4.66 10.74 24.81
N MET A 92 4.04 9.84 25.58
CA MET A 92 4.61 8.51 25.80
C MET A 92 4.70 7.73 24.48
N PHE A 93 3.64 7.74 23.67
CA PHE A 93 3.62 7.09 22.36
C PHE A 93 4.69 7.65 21.40
N ALA A 94 4.84 8.99 21.33
CA ALA A 94 5.85 9.65 20.52
C ALA A 94 7.28 9.21 20.88
N ARG A 95 7.58 9.10 22.19
CA ARG A 95 8.89 8.63 22.67
C ARG A 95 9.15 7.17 22.32
N THR A 96 8.16 6.30 22.51
CA THR A 96 8.27 4.86 22.21
C THR A 96 8.52 4.61 20.74
N GLU A 97 7.78 5.30 19.86
CA GLU A 97 7.84 5.13 18.41
C GLU A 97 8.89 6.03 17.72
N ARG A 98 9.60 6.88 18.49
CA ARG A 98 10.60 7.85 17.98
C ARG A 98 10.04 8.81 16.94
N LEU A 99 8.83 9.32 17.18
CA LEU A 99 8.11 10.24 16.30
C LEU A 99 8.10 11.66 16.91
N SER A 100 7.83 12.66 16.07
CA SER A 100 7.44 13.98 16.57
C SER A 100 6.06 13.91 17.27
N GLU A 101 5.79 14.82 18.24
CA GLU A 101 4.49 14.86 18.91
C GLU A 101 3.33 15.06 17.91
N GLU A 102 3.54 15.84 16.84
CA GLU A 102 2.53 16.07 15.80
C GLU A 102 2.21 14.79 15.01
N GLU A 103 3.24 14.05 14.58
CA GLU A 103 3.07 12.77 13.87
C GLU A 103 2.41 11.72 14.76
N ALA A 104 2.86 11.63 16.03
CA ALA A 104 2.29 10.71 17.00
C ALA A 104 0.81 11.03 17.28
N ALA A 105 0.46 12.31 17.48
CA ALA A 105 -0.92 12.74 17.68
C ALA A 105 -1.79 12.41 16.45
N ARG A 106 -1.25 12.59 15.25
CA ARG A 106 -1.94 12.25 14.00
C ARG A 106 -2.18 10.74 13.88
N LEU A 107 -1.17 9.91 14.11
CA LEU A 107 -1.30 8.45 14.04
C LEU A 107 -2.31 7.91 15.06
N VAL A 108 -2.19 8.30 16.30
CA VAL A 108 -3.10 7.89 17.40
C VAL A 108 -4.53 8.32 17.10
N ARG A 109 -4.73 9.53 16.55
CA ARG A 109 -6.05 10.03 16.16
C ARG A 109 -6.71 9.18 15.09
N TYR A 110 -6.01 8.89 14.00
CA TYR A 110 -6.59 8.09 12.92
C TYR A 110 -6.80 6.64 13.32
N ASP A 111 -5.89 6.04 14.09
CA ASP A 111 -6.06 4.71 14.65
C ASP A 111 -7.34 4.63 15.50
N PHE A 112 -7.53 5.56 16.44
CA PHE A 112 -8.73 5.65 17.24
C PHE A 112 -9.99 5.81 16.40
N LEU A 113 -9.99 6.75 15.45
CA LEU A 113 -11.17 7.04 14.63
C LEU A 113 -11.60 5.85 13.78
N PHE A 114 -10.64 5.11 13.20
CA PHE A 114 -10.98 3.93 12.40
C PHE A 114 -11.42 2.75 13.26
N ARG A 115 -10.81 2.52 14.43
CA ARG A 115 -11.31 1.51 15.39
C ARG A 115 -12.72 1.86 15.88
N ALA A 116 -12.96 3.10 16.26
CA ALA A 116 -14.27 3.56 16.68
C ALA A 116 -15.31 3.42 15.55
N LYS A 117 -14.93 3.71 14.29
CA LYS A 117 -15.79 3.52 13.11
C LYS A 117 -16.24 2.06 13.00
N GLU A 118 -15.32 1.10 13.09
CA GLU A 118 -15.65 -0.34 13.03
C GLU A 118 -16.53 -0.76 14.24
N GLN A 119 -16.20 -0.27 15.43
CA GLN A 119 -16.93 -0.59 16.67
C GLN A 119 -18.41 -0.19 16.59
N VAL A 120 -18.72 0.97 16.00
CA VAL A 120 -20.10 1.47 15.90
C VAL A 120 -20.78 1.12 14.57
N GLY A 121 -20.10 0.43 13.67
CA GLY A 121 -20.59 0.09 12.34
C GLY A 121 -20.82 1.32 11.45
N ALA A 122 -20.02 2.39 11.60
CA ALA A 122 -20.19 3.58 10.79
C ALA A 122 -19.63 3.38 9.37
N THR A 123 -20.29 3.97 8.37
CA THR A 123 -19.85 3.95 6.97
C THR A 123 -18.64 4.85 6.77
N TYR A 124 -18.66 6.04 7.36
CA TYR A 124 -17.62 7.05 7.19
C TYR A 124 -17.19 7.68 8.52
N VAL A 125 -15.92 8.12 8.55
CA VAL A 125 -15.41 9.08 9.52
C VAL A 125 -15.44 10.48 8.90
N ALA A 126 -16.09 11.45 9.54
CA ALA A 126 -16.08 12.85 9.13
C ALA A 126 -15.12 13.68 9.98
N THR A 127 -14.23 14.43 9.32
CA THR A 127 -13.33 15.38 9.99
C THR A 127 -13.56 16.80 9.49
N ALA A 128 -13.35 17.79 10.36
CA ALA A 128 -13.67 19.18 10.13
C ALA A 128 -12.52 19.98 9.47
N HIS A 129 -11.72 19.34 8.61
CA HIS A 129 -10.74 20.07 7.82
C HIS A 129 -11.46 21.02 6.85
N GLN A 130 -10.93 22.25 6.73
CA GLN A 130 -11.55 23.32 5.98
C GLN A 130 -10.56 23.95 4.97
N ALA A 131 -10.97 24.95 4.19
CA ALA A 131 -10.19 25.49 3.08
C ALA A 131 -8.84 26.10 3.50
N ASP A 132 -8.74 26.72 4.68
CA ASP A 132 -7.46 27.24 5.17
C ASP A 132 -6.49 26.11 5.53
N ASP A 133 -6.97 24.99 6.07
CA ASP A 133 -6.17 23.79 6.30
C ASP A 133 -5.62 23.20 4.98
N GLN A 134 -6.42 23.28 3.91
CA GLN A 134 -6.01 22.87 2.58
C GLN A 134 -4.86 23.75 2.07
N VAL A 135 -4.98 25.08 2.22
CA VAL A 135 -3.92 26.02 1.84
C VAL A 135 -2.63 25.73 2.59
N GLU A 136 -2.70 25.55 3.91
CA GLU A 136 -1.55 25.21 4.75
C GLU A 136 -0.89 23.91 4.31
N THR A 137 -1.70 22.88 4.02
CA THR A 137 -1.21 21.58 3.58
C THR A 137 -0.49 21.67 2.23
N VAL A 138 -1.07 22.37 1.26
CA VAL A 138 -0.46 22.55 -0.07
C VAL A 138 0.85 23.29 0.01
N ILE A 139 0.92 24.38 0.80
CA ILE A 139 2.13 25.15 1.01
C ILE A 139 3.20 24.31 1.70
N ASP A 140 2.86 23.56 2.75
CA ASP A 140 3.80 22.68 3.44
C ASP A 140 4.36 21.60 2.52
N HIS A 141 3.52 20.99 1.71
CA HIS A 141 3.93 20.01 0.71
C HIS A 141 4.82 20.62 -0.37
N PHE A 142 4.49 21.82 -0.85
CA PHE A 142 5.32 22.55 -1.82
C PHE A 142 6.73 22.83 -1.28
N ILE A 143 6.83 23.32 -0.05
CA ILE A 143 8.11 23.62 0.62
C ILE A 143 8.94 22.34 0.83
N ARG A 144 8.27 21.17 1.01
CA ARG A 144 8.94 19.86 1.15
C ARG A 144 9.33 19.22 -0.18
N GLY A 145 8.96 19.82 -1.32
CA GLY A 145 9.27 19.27 -2.63
C GLY A 145 8.34 18.10 -3.05
N SER A 146 7.09 18.13 -2.63
CA SER A 146 6.12 17.09 -3.01
C SER A 146 5.71 17.20 -4.48
N GLY A 147 5.50 16.05 -5.15
CA GLY A 147 4.94 15.97 -6.50
C GLY A 147 3.43 16.27 -6.55
N LEU A 148 2.79 15.96 -7.69
CA LEU A 148 1.38 16.30 -7.96
C LEU A 148 0.43 15.85 -6.84
N LEU A 149 0.61 14.62 -6.31
CA LEU A 149 -0.25 14.11 -5.24
C LEU A 149 -0.20 14.98 -3.97
N GLY A 150 0.99 15.45 -3.59
CA GLY A 150 1.12 16.35 -2.42
C GLY A 150 0.55 17.73 -2.69
N LEU A 151 0.75 18.26 -3.91
CA LEU A 151 0.24 19.57 -4.32
C LEU A 151 -1.28 19.58 -4.57
N SER A 152 -1.91 18.43 -4.78
CA SER A 152 -3.38 18.31 -4.81
C SER A 152 -4.01 18.52 -3.44
N GLY A 153 -3.19 18.46 -2.37
CA GLY A 153 -3.62 18.62 -1.00
C GLY A 153 -4.46 17.46 -0.47
N MET A 154 -5.43 17.75 0.38
CA MET A 154 -6.31 16.75 0.99
C MET A 154 -7.48 16.42 0.06
N CYS A 155 -7.79 15.12 -0.08
CA CYS A 155 -8.99 14.67 -0.77
C CYS A 155 -10.23 14.85 0.11
N GLU A 156 -11.37 15.19 -0.51
CA GLU A 156 -12.65 15.31 0.17
C GLU A 156 -13.17 13.97 0.68
N LYS A 157 -12.86 12.87 -0.04
CA LYS A 157 -13.25 11.50 0.31
C LYS A 157 -12.15 10.51 -0.04
N SER A 158 -11.72 9.71 0.92
CA SER A 158 -10.68 8.69 0.71
C SER A 158 -10.70 7.63 1.82
N GLY A 159 -10.73 6.34 1.48
CA GLY A 159 -10.56 5.25 2.45
C GLY A 159 -11.53 5.25 3.63
N GLY A 160 -12.80 5.63 3.42
CA GLY A 160 -13.79 5.73 4.51
C GLY A 160 -13.71 7.03 5.34
N LEU A 161 -12.81 7.94 4.99
CA LEU A 161 -12.69 9.28 5.60
C LEU A 161 -13.29 10.33 4.67
N ILE A 162 -14.10 11.24 5.22
CA ILE A 162 -14.68 12.38 4.51
C ILE A 162 -14.34 13.70 5.18
N ARG A 163 -14.24 14.79 4.38
CA ARG A 163 -13.93 16.15 4.83
C ARG A 163 -14.96 17.13 4.29
N PRO A 164 -16.17 17.14 4.85
CA PRO A 164 -17.30 17.86 4.26
C PRO A 164 -17.18 19.38 4.29
N LEU A 165 -16.26 19.94 5.10
CA LEU A 165 -16.01 21.38 5.21
C LEU A 165 -14.82 21.88 4.35
N LEU A 166 -14.19 21.01 3.55
CA LEU A 166 -12.96 21.38 2.82
C LEU A 166 -13.15 22.53 1.82
N PHE A 167 -14.39 22.84 1.43
CA PHE A 167 -14.76 23.95 0.57
C PHE A 167 -14.91 25.28 1.34
N ALA A 168 -15.19 25.24 2.66
CA ALA A 168 -15.55 26.39 3.47
C ALA A 168 -14.31 27.08 4.04
N SER A 169 -14.31 28.40 4.04
CA SER A 169 -13.28 29.19 4.72
C SER A 169 -13.51 29.25 6.23
N ARG A 170 -12.43 29.49 6.98
CA ARG A 170 -12.50 29.69 8.43
C ARG A 170 -13.48 30.79 8.84
N SER A 171 -13.52 31.92 8.10
CA SER A 171 -14.46 33.01 8.37
C SER A 171 -15.92 32.60 8.22
N GLU A 172 -16.27 31.85 7.15
CA GLU A 172 -17.64 31.37 6.97
C GLU A 172 -18.09 30.43 8.10
N ILE A 173 -17.16 29.60 8.60
CA ILE A 173 -17.41 28.68 9.73
C ILE A 173 -17.65 29.47 11.02
N GLU A 174 -16.82 30.47 11.32
CA GLU A 174 -16.98 31.31 12.51
C GLU A 174 -18.23 32.14 12.47
N ASP A 175 -18.59 32.72 11.32
CA ASP A 175 -19.83 33.47 11.13
C ASP A 175 -21.05 32.56 11.30
N TYR A 176 -21.00 31.33 10.79
CA TYR A 176 -22.06 30.35 11.01
C TYR A 176 -22.22 29.99 12.49
N ALA A 177 -21.11 29.77 13.20
CA ALA A 177 -21.15 29.48 14.63
C ALA A 177 -21.81 30.62 15.43
N LYS A 178 -21.45 31.88 15.12
CA LYS A 178 -22.05 33.08 15.75
C LYS A 178 -23.54 33.17 15.46
N LEU A 179 -23.95 33.04 14.18
CA LEU A 179 -25.34 33.14 13.76
C LEU A 179 -26.25 32.08 14.41
N ASN A 180 -25.70 30.91 14.73
CA ASN A 180 -26.48 29.83 15.35
C ASN A 180 -26.21 29.71 16.88
N ASN A 181 -25.52 30.69 17.48
CA ASN A 181 -25.17 30.71 18.92
C ASN A 181 -24.49 29.41 19.39
N LEU A 182 -23.62 28.85 18.58
CA LEU A 182 -22.91 27.60 18.92
C LEU A 182 -21.79 27.88 19.92
N SER A 183 -21.80 27.16 21.03
CA SER A 183 -20.70 27.16 22.00
C SER A 183 -19.56 26.27 21.48
N TYR A 184 -18.32 26.73 21.60
CA TYR A 184 -17.12 25.99 21.27
C TYR A 184 -15.93 26.41 22.14
N ARG A 185 -14.89 25.64 22.16
CA ARG A 185 -13.66 25.92 22.91
C ARG A 185 -12.56 26.44 22.00
N THR A 186 -11.74 27.34 22.50
CA THR A 186 -10.60 27.89 21.77
C THR A 186 -9.31 27.31 22.34
N ASP A 187 -8.51 26.65 21.46
CA ASP A 187 -7.23 26.07 21.82
C ASP A 187 -6.12 27.13 21.69
N ARG A 188 -5.46 27.45 22.84
CA ARG A 188 -4.34 28.43 22.88
C ARG A 188 -3.10 27.93 22.14
N THR A 189 -2.90 26.62 21.97
CA THR A 189 -1.73 26.08 21.26
C THR A 189 -1.76 26.39 19.74
N ASN A 190 -2.89 26.81 19.20
CA ASN A 190 -3.00 27.29 17.81
C ASN A 190 -2.19 28.55 17.53
N LEU A 191 -1.70 29.23 18.57
CA LEU A 191 -0.86 30.45 18.45
C LEU A 191 0.64 30.16 18.57
N ASP A 192 1.02 28.93 18.89
CA ASP A 192 2.43 28.55 19.05
C ASP A 192 3.12 28.38 17.68
N VAL A 193 3.98 29.34 17.32
CA VAL A 193 4.78 29.34 16.08
C VAL A 193 5.93 28.33 16.09
N GLY A 194 6.17 27.64 17.18
CA GLY A 194 7.10 26.52 17.25
C GLY A 194 6.69 25.37 16.30
N TYR A 195 5.40 25.20 16.11
CA TYR A 195 4.87 24.23 15.14
C TYR A 195 4.91 24.81 13.72
N ARG A 196 5.49 24.03 12.79
CA ARG A 196 5.66 24.45 11.39
C ARG A 196 4.35 24.87 10.71
N ARG A 197 3.26 24.16 10.95
CA ARG A 197 1.95 24.47 10.41
C ARG A 197 1.43 25.80 10.93
N ASN A 198 1.60 26.10 12.22
CA ASN A 198 1.22 27.38 12.79
C ASN A 198 2.07 28.52 12.23
N ARG A 199 3.36 28.30 11.98
CA ARG A 199 4.24 29.28 11.33
C ARG A 199 3.76 29.61 9.91
N ILE A 200 3.37 28.61 9.13
CA ILE A 200 2.78 28.84 7.79
C ILE A 200 1.50 29.68 7.92
N ARG A 201 0.62 29.36 8.86
CA ARG A 201 -0.66 30.03 9.12
C ARG A 201 -0.48 31.48 9.59
N LEU A 202 0.38 31.71 10.58
CA LEU A 202 0.47 32.97 11.33
C LEU A 202 1.50 33.96 10.76
N GLU A 203 2.52 33.45 10.05
CA GLU A 203 3.60 34.28 9.51
C GLU A 203 3.60 34.27 7.98
N LEU A 204 3.77 33.11 7.34
CA LEU A 204 4.02 33.02 5.90
C LEU A 204 2.80 33.46 5.06
N ILE A 205 1.63 32.91 5.33
CA ILE A 205 0.42 33.24 4.57
C ILE A 205 0.06 34.73 4.74
N PRO A 206 0.05 35.32 5.95
CA PRO A 206 -0.17 36.76 6.12
C PRO A 206 0.85 37.62 5.41
N TYR A 207 2.14 37.24 5.45
CA TYR A 207 3.20 37.95 4.76
C TYR A 207 2.98 37.98 3.25
N ILE A 208 2.69 36.84 2.62
CA ILE A 208 2.41 36.76 1.18
C ILE A 208 1.14 37.54 0.83
N ARG A 209 0.09 37.44 1.63
CA ARG A 209 -1.14 38.20 1.40
C ARG A 209 -0.95 39.72 1.46
N ARG A 210 -0.12 40.17 2.37
CA ARG A 210 0.13 41.61 2.58
C ARG A 210 1.02 42.22 1.49
N TYR A 211 2.05 41.51 1.10
CA TYR A 211 3.14 42.12 0.27
C TYR A 211 3.12 41.63 -1.19
N PHE A 212 2.44 40.54 -1.51
CA PHE A 212 2.46 39.96 -2.86
C PHE A 212 1.06 39.83 -3.46
N ASN A 213 0.14 39.11 -2.80
CA ASN A 213 -1.17 38.85 -3.37
C ASN A 213 -2.24 38.69 -2.25
N PRO A 214 -3.15 39.67 -2.08
CA PRO A 214 -4.25 39.54 -1.11
C PRO A 214 -5.16 38.33 -1.34
N GLY A 215 -5.27 37.86 -2.60
CA GLY A 215 -6.04 36.68 -3.00
C GLY A 215 -5.26 35.37 -2.94
N PHE A 216 -4.11 35.31 -2.28
CA PHE A 216 -3.19 34.17 -2.30
C PHE A 216 -3.87 32.83 -1.93
N LYS A 217 -4.72 32.80 -0.90
CA LYS A 217 -5.44 31.59 -0.50
C LYS A 217 -6.28 31.01 -1.65
N GLN A 218 -7.04 31.86 -2.35
CA GLN A 218 -7.88 31.45 -3.48
C GLN A 218 -7.03 30.93 -4.65
N VAL A 219 -5.88 31.54 -4.89
CA VAL A 219 -4.94 31.07 -5.92
C VAL A 219 -4.44 29.65 -5.57
N VAL A 220 -4.00 29.42 -4.33
CA VAL A 220 -3.53 28.09 -3.88
C VAL A 220 -4.64 27.05 -3.99
N LEU A 221 -5.85 27.36 -3.54
CA LEU A 221 -6.99 26.43 -3.64
C LEU A 221 -7.33 26.09 -5.09
N ARG A 222 -7.34 27.08 -5.99
CA ARG A 222 -7.57 26.84 -7.42
C ARG A 222 -6.45 26.01 -8.04
N THR A 223 -5.20 26.29 -7.72
CA THR A 223 -4.05 25.50 -8.20
C THR A 223 -4.14 24.06 -7.70
N ALA A 224 -4.43 23.84 -6.41
CA ALA A 224 -4.60 22.51 -5.85
C ALA A 224 -5.71 21.71 -6.55
N LYS A 225 -6.83 22.37 -6.90
CA LYS A 225 -7.92 21.76 -7.65
C LYS A 225 -7.48 21.32 -9.06
N ILE A 226 -6.79 22.21 -9.81
CA ILE A 226 -6.26 21.87 -11.14
C ILE A 226 -5.30 20.69 -11.06
N VAL A 227 -4.39 20.70 -10.07
CA VAL A 227 -3.44 19.61 -9.83
C VAL A 227 -4.15 18.31 -9.49
N ALA A 228 -5.21 18.35 -8.67
CA ALA A 228 -6.00 17.17 -8.33
C ALA A 228 -6.73 16.57 -9.56
N GLU A 229 -7.27 17.42 -10.44
CA GLU A 229 -7.91 17.00 -11.69
C GLU A 229 -6.89 16.37 -12.66
N THR A 230 -5.70 16.97 -12.77
CA THR A 230 -4.59 16.44 -13.59
C THR A 230 -4.09 15.11 -13.05
N GLU A 231 -3.91 15.00 -11.73
CA GLU A 231 -3.48 13.76 -11.07
C GLU A 231 -4.49 12.63 -11.28
N ALA A 232 -5.78 12.92 -11.12
CA ALA A 232 -6.83 11.95 -11.38
C ALA A 232 -6.90 11.49 -12.85
N PHE A 233 -6.61 12.38 -13.80
CA PHE A 233 -6.50 12.04 -15.22
C PHE A 233 -5.30 11.09 -15.47
N LEU A 234 -4.12 11.42 -14.96
CA LEU A 234 -2.91 10.59 -15.12
C LEU A 234 -3.08 9.22 -14.47
N ALA A 235 -3.69 9.16 -13.28
CA ALA A 235 -3.97 7.90 -12.60
C ALA A 235 -4.95 7.02 -13.41
N ARG A 236 -5.96 7.60 -14.05
CA ARG A 236 -6.89 6.86 -14.93
C ARG A 236 -6.20 6.39 -16.21
N ALA A 237 -5.43 7.26 -16.85
CA ALA A 237 -4.69 6.91 -18.06
C ALA A 237 -3.70 5.76 -17.80
N ALA A 238 -2.98 5.81 -16.67
CA ALA A 238 -2.08 4.74 -16.28
C ALA A 238 -2.81 3.42 -15.98
N ARG A 239 -3.99 3.46 -15.37
CA ARG A 239 -4.81 2.24 -15.18
C ARG A 239 -5.27 1.64 -16.50
N ALA A 240 -5.66 2.47 -17.47
CA ALA A 240 -6.03 2.00 -18.80
C ALA A 240 -4.83 1.37 -19.54
N ALA A 241 -3.64 1.98 -19.42
CA ALA A 241 -2.42 1.45 -20.02
C ALA A 241 -1.86 0.22 -19.26
N PHE A 242 -2.26 0.00 -18.02
CA PHE A 242 -1.69 -1.05 -17.17
C PHE A 242 -1.90 -2.44 -17.77
N ASP A 243 -3.11 -2.74 -18.23
CA ASP A 243 -3.47 -4.05 -18.79
C ASP A 243 -2.75 -4.33 -20.12
N GLU A 244 -2.37 -3.28 -20.87
CA GLU A 244 -1.62 -3.40 -22.13
C GLU A 244 -0.11 -3.61 -21.89
N VAL A 245 0.42 -3.09 -20.79
CA VAL A 245 1.85 -3.08 -20.47
C VAL A 245 2.23 -4.22 -19.53
N VAL A 246 1.30 -4.68 -18.70
CA VAL A 246 1.56 -5.75 -17.73
C VAL A 246 1.65 -7.09 -18.46
N ARG A 247 2.73 -7.83 -18.14
CA ARG A 247 2.93 -9.20 -18.60
C ARG A 247 2.47 -10.23 -17.56
N GLU A 248 2.67 -9.90 -16.28
CA GLU A 248 2.33 -10.78 -15.17
C GLU A 248 1.95 -9.92 -13.94
N GLU A 249 0.86 -10.31 -13.26
CA GLU A 249 0.47 -9.76 -11.97
C GLU A 249 0.26 -10.90 -10.97
N ARG A 250 0.99 -10.85 -9.84
CA ARG A 250 0.83 -11.77 -8.69
C ARG A 250 0.83 -10.99 -7.38
N LYS A 251 0.49 -11.66 -6.27
CA LYS A 251 0.45 -11.05 -4.92
C LYS A 251 1.80 -10.43 -4.49
N ASP A 252 2.90 -10.87 -5.03
CA ASP A 252 4.26 -10.47 -4.66
C ASP A 252 5.03 -9.76 -5.77
N ARG A 253 4.50 -9.67 -6.99
CA ARG A 253 5.15 -9.01 -8.12
C ARG A 253 4.19 -8.52 -9.19
N VAL A 254 4.62 -7.48 -9.88
CA VAL A 254 4.06 -6.97 -11.14
C VAL A 254 5.20 -6.89 -12.15
N VAL A 255 5.03 -7.48 -13.32
CA VAL A 255 6.05 -7.50 -14.37
C VAL A 255 5.52 -6.77 -15.60
N PHE A 256 6.25 -5.79 -16.07
CA PHE A 256 5.97 -5.05 -17.29
C PHE A 256 6.88 -5.52 -18.41
N HIS A 257 6.36 -5.62 -19.63
CA HIS A 257 7.18 -5.77 -20.83
C HIS A 257 7.86 -4.44 -21.14
N CYS A 258 9.19 -4.41 -21.18
CA CYS A 258 9.93 -3.14 -21.27
C CYS A 258 9.61 -2.35 -22.53
N SER A 259 9.45 -2.98 -23.71
CA SER A 259 9.11 -2.24 -24.94
C SER A 259 7.73 -1.59 -24.84
N ALA A 260 6.72 -2.27 -24.31
CA ALA A 260 5.40 -1.70 -24.09
C ALA A 260 5.40 -0.59 -23.02
N PHE A 261 6.19 -0.78 -21.95
CA PHE A 261 6.36 0.20 -20.88
C PHE A 261 7.05 1.47 -21.40
N THR A 262 8.15 1.35 -22.16
CA THR A 262 8.91 2.48 -22.68
C THR A 262 8.21 3.19 -23.85
N ALA A 263 7.26 2.54 -24.51
CA ALA A 263 6.38 3.17 -25.51
C ALA A 263 5.39 4.18 -24.88
N GLN A 264 5.13 4.08 -23.57
CA GLN A 264 4.28 5.02 -22.85
C GLN A 264 5.03 6.33 -22.60
N ILE A 265 4.31 7.46 -22.56
CA ILE A 265 4.90 8.74 -22.17
C ILE A 265 5.41 8.67 -20.71
N GLU A 266 6.49 9.38 -20.40
CA GLU A 266 7.19 9.31 -19.11
C GLU A 266 6.26 9.52 -17.90
N ALA A 267 5.29 10.44 -18.01
CA ALA A 267 4.30 10.65 -16.95
C ALA A 267 3.50 9.38 -16.66
N ILE A 268 3.10 8.61 -17.68
CA ILE A 268 2.37 7.34 -17.53
C ILE A 268 3.29 6.26 -16.99
N GLN A 269 4.55 6.19 -17.44
CA GLN A 269 5.54 5.25 -16.88
C GLN A 269 5.70 5.43 -15.37
N LYS A 270 5.80 6.69 -14.88
CA LYS A 270 5.85 7.00 -13.44
C LYS A 270 4.62 6.46 -12.71
N TYR A 271 3.43 6.65 -13.26
CA TYR A 271 2.19 6.18 -12.65
C TYR A 271 2.02 4.66 -12.72
N LEU A 272 2.54 3.98 -13.74
CA LEU A 272 2.59 2.52 -13.83
C LEU A 272 3.47 1.94 -12.71
N VAL A 273 4.65 2.52 -12.47
CA VAL A 273 5.50 2.11 -11.34
C VAL A 273 4.80 2.36 -9.99
N ILE A 274 4.12 3.50 -9.83
CA ILE A 274 3.36 3.81 -8.62
C ILE A 274 2.23 2.80 -8.41
N LEU A 275 1.46 2.47 -9.45
CA LEU A 275 0.37 1.48 -9.38
C LEU A 275 0.90 0.10 -8.96
N ALA A 276 1.98 -0.37 -9.59
CA ALA A 276 2.60 -1.64 -9.23
C ALA A 276 3.09 -1.63 -7.77
N PHE A 277 3.71 -0.54 -7.34
CA PHE A 277 4.17 -0.37 -5.97
C PHE A 277 3.02 -0.41 -4.94
N GLU A 278 1.90 0.28 -5.23
CA GLU A 278 0.71 0.30 -4.38
C GLU A 278 0.01 -1.08 -4.34
N LYS A 279 -0.11 -1.77 -5.48
CA LYS A 279 -0.64 -3.15 -5.55
C LYS A 279 0.16 -4.12 -4.67
N LEU A 280 1.45 -3.91 -4.53
CA LEU A 280 2.32 -4.68 -3.65
C LEU A 280 2.29 -4.19 -2.19
N GLY A 281 1.39 -3.26 -1.83
CA GLY A 281 1.22 -2.75 -0.48
C GLY A 281 2.24 -1.69 -0.06
N GLY A 282 2.96 -1.12 -1.02
CA GLY A 282 3.76 0.07 -0.82
C GLY A 282 2.87 1.30 -0.61
N ARG A 283 3.34 2.25 0.17
CA ARG A 283 2.63 3.51 0.37
C ARG A 283 3.26 4.59 -0.49
N ARG A 284 2.48 5.22 -1.37
CA ARG A 284 2.95 6.18 -2.38
C ARG A 284 3.89 7.27 -1.84
N TRP A 285 3.71 7.73 -0.61
CA TRP A 285 4.60 8.72 0.01
C TRP A 285 6.03 8.21 0.28
N GLN A 286 6.27 6.90 0.21
CA GLN A 286 7.61 6.29 0.34
C GLN A 286 8.41 6.39 -0.97
N LEU A 287 7.74 6.59 -2.12
CA LEU A 287 8.39 6.75 -3.42
C LEU A 287 8.90 8.17 -3.61
N ARG A 288 10.21 8.31 -3.73
CA ARG A 288 10.84 9.58 -4.07
C ARG A 288 10.88 9.76 -5.59
N PHE A 289 10.87 11.01 -6.04
CA PHE A 289 10.91 11.33 -7.46
C PHE A 289 12.13 10.72 -8.17
N GLU A 290 13.32 10.87 -7.58
CA GLU A 290 14.56 10.32 -8.12
C GLU A 290 14.53 8.78 -8.20
N THR A 291 13.81 8.14 -7.30
CA THR A 291 13.63 6.68 -7.30
C THR A 291 12.76 6.23 -8.46
N LEU A 292 11.69 6.98 -8.78
CA LEU A 292 10.85 6.73 -9.95
C LEU A 292 11.64 6.91 -11.25
N GLU A 293 12.42 7.98 -11.37
CA GLU A 293 13.28 8.22 -12.56
C GLU A 293 14.31 7.08 -12.76
N ARG A 294 14.91 6.62 -11.67
CA ARG A 294 15.85 5.47 -11.72
C ARG A 294 15.15 4.19 -12.14
N ALA A 295 13.91 3.94 -11.71
CA ALA A 295 13.13 2.77 -12.13
C ALA A 295 12.77 2.83 -13.62
N ILE A 296 12.44 4.00 -14.14
CA ILE A 296 12.18 4.24 -15.58
C ILE A 296 13.47 4.02 -16.38
N ALA A 297 14.55 4.66 -15.97
CA ALA A 297 15.86 4.49 -16.62
C ALA A 297 16.32 3.02 -16.63
N LEU A 298 15.97 2.25 -15.60
CA LEU A 298 16.21 0.82 -15.54
C LEU A 298 15.47 0.07 -16.66
N ALA A 299 14.23 0.44 -16.95
CA ALA A 299 13.45 -0.15 -18.04
C ALA A 299 14.00 0.21 -19.43
N GLU A 300 14.51 1.43 -19.61
CA GLU A 300 15.02 1.91 -20.90
C GLU A 300 16.42 1.37 -21.21
N LYS A 301 17.36 1.49 -20.28
CA LYS A 301 18.82 1.31 -20.50
C LYS A 301 19.47 0.40 -19.50
N GLY A 302 18.71 -0.20 -18.57
CA GLY A 302 19.28 -1.03 -17.52
C GLY A 302 19.86 -2.34 -18.07
N GLN A 303 20.98 -2.78 -17.49
CA GLN A 303 21.49 -4.11 -17.74
C GLN A 303 20.60 -5.15 -17.03
N SER A 304 20.50 -6.34 -17.62
CA SER A 304 19.79 -7.45 -16.97
C SER A 304 20.43 -7.77 -15.62
N GLY A 305 19.60 -7.85 -14.58
CA GLY A 305 20.03 -8.05 -13.19
C GLY A 305 20.23 -6.74 -12.39
N ALA A 306 20.18 -5.56 -13.04
CA ALA A 306 20.23 -4.29 -12.32
C ALA A 306 18.96 -4.07 -11.48
N VAL A 307 19.14 -3.45 -10.30
CA VAL A 307 18.08 -3.32 -9.28
C VAL A 307 18.01 -1.89 -8.77
N VAL A 308 16.80 -1.39 -8.55
CA VAL A 308 16.48 -0.13 -7.86
C VAL A 308 15.58 -0.42 -6.68
N GLU A 309 15.95 0.03 -5.49
CA GLU A 309 15.09 -0.08 -4.31
C GLU A 309 14.04 1.03 -4.32
N LEU A 310 12.76 0.64 -4.26
CA LEU A 310 11.62 1.57 -4.28
C LEU A 310 11.19 1.99 -2.87
N GLY A 311 11.57 1.22 -1.85
CA GLY A 311 11.16 1.41 -0.45
C GLY A 311 10.15 0.34 -0.01
N GLY A 312 9.94 0.22 1.32
CA GLY A 312 8.98 -0.75 1.88
C GLY A 312 9.29 -2.22 1.57
N GLY A 313 10.55 -2.57 1.28
CA GLY A 313 10.94 -3.92 0.87
C GLY A 313 10.55 -4.26 -0.58
N ILE A 314 10.19 -3.27 -1.39
CA ILE A 314 9.84 -3.44 -2.80
C ILE A 314 11.00 -2.95 -3.67
N LYS A 315 11.31 -3.70 -4.73
CA LYS A 315 12.38 -3.39 -5.70
C LYS A 315 11.84 -3.39 -7.12
N ALA A 316 12.50 -2.61 -7.97
CA ALA A 316 12.41 -2.74 -9.42
C ALA A 316 13.66 -3.48 -9.92
N THR A 317 13.49 -4.51 -10.74
CA THR A 317 14.59 -5.30 -11.30
C THR A 317 14.40 -5.42 -12.81
N ARG A 318 15.45 -5.11 -13.57
CA ARG A 318 15.50 -5.42 -15.00
C ARG A 318 15.85 -6.89 -15.20
N SER A 319 15.06 -7.60 -15.98
CA SER A 319 15.35 -8.96 -16.39
C SER A 319 15.10 -9.09 -17.89
N ARG A 320 16.14 -8.97 -18.72
CA ARG A 320 16.05 -8.95 -20.18
C ARG A 320 15.05 -7.88 -20.67
N ASP A 321 13.92 -8.32 -21.22
CA ASP A 321 12.88 -7.49 -21.79
C ASP A 321 11.78 -7.12 -20.79
N ASP A 322 11.98 -7.45 -19.50
CA ASP A 322 11.02 -7.24 -18.44
C ASP A 322 11.54 -6.28 -17.37
N LEU A 323 10.65 -5.42 -16.89
CA LEU A 323 10.79 -4.65 -15.67
C LEU A 323 9.88 -5.26 -14.60
N ALA A 324 10.47 -5.92 -13.60
CA ALA A 324 9.73 -6.52 -12.49
C ALA A 324 9.73 -5.58 -11.28
N ILE A 325 8.55 -5.21 -10.81
CA ILE A 325 8.35 -4.58 -9.50
C ILE A 325 7.93 -5.70 -8.54
N HIS A 326 8.72 -5.96 -7.50
CA HIS A 326 8.49 -7.13 -6.66
C HIS A 326 8.89 -6.89 -5.20
N LYS A 327 8.23 -7.61 -4.28
CA LYS A 327 8.66 -7.67 -2.88
C LYS A 327 9.84 -8.62 -2.74
N ILE A 328 10.86 -8.19 -1.97
CA ILE A 328 11.90 -9.09 -1.55
C ILE A 328 11.37 -9.84 -0.34
N ARG A 329 11.06 -11.11 -0.54
CA ARG A 329 11.03 -12.07 0.57
C ARG A 329 12.23 -12.97 0.37
N GLU A 330 13.20 -12.91 1.27
CA GLU A 330 14.13 -14.01 1.41
C GLU A 330 13.30 -15.23 1.81
N VAL A 331 13.14 -16.12 0.85
CA VAL A 331 12.39 -17.36 1.07
C VAL A 331 13.43 -18.40 1.44
N SER A 332 13.34 -18.95 2.64
CA SER A 332 14.15 -20.09 3.08
C SER A 332 13.21 -21.17 3.55
N PHE A 333 13.26 -22.30 2.88
CA PHE A 333 12.49 -23.47 3.26
C PHE A 333 13.32 -24.73 3.05
N GLN A 334 12.98 -25.76 3.82
CA GLN A 334 13.55 -27.11 3.67
C GLN A 334 12.58 -28.11 4.28
N TYR A 335 12.10 -29.04 3.44
CA TYR A 335 11.11 -30.04 3.82
C TYR A 335 11.57 -31.43 3.42
N HIS A 336 11.23 -32.45 4.19
CA HIS A 336 11.43 -33.85 3.80
C HIS A 336 10.41 -34.22 2.73
N LEU A 337 10.87 -34.86 1.65
CA LEU A 337 10.03 -35.35 0.56
C LEU A 337 9.94 -36.87 0.67
N TYR A 338 8.81 -37.35 1.18
CA TYR A 338 8.52 -38.79 1.30
C TYR A 338 7.81 -39.30 0.06
N ILE A 339 8.17 -40.51 -0.38
CA ILE A 339 7.50 -41.13 -1.52
C ILE A 339 6.06 -41.47 -1.12
N GLY A 340 5.08 -41.09 -1.95
CA GLY A 340 3.65 -41.25 -1.70
C GLY A 340 3.02 -40.16 -0.83
N GLN A 341 3.78 -39.17 -0.36
CA GLN A 341 3.26 -38.06 0.43
C GLN A 341 3.65 -36.72 -0.20
N PRO A 342 2.67 -35.93 -0.68
CA PRO A 342 2.98 -34.60 -1.23
C PRO A 342 3.40 -33.62 -0.11
N VAL A 343 4.31 -32.74 -0.44
CA VAL A 343 4.83 -31.70 0.45
C VAL A 343 4.43 -30.34 -0.08
N VAL A 344 3.69 -29.58 0.71
CA VAL A 344 3.34 -28.20 0.44
C VAL A 344 4.50 -27.29 0.85
N ILE A 345 4.83 -26.33 0.00
CA ILE A 345 5.79 -25.23 0.25
C ILE A 345 4.94 -23.95 0.42
N PRO A 346 4.47 -23.62 1.63
CA PRO A 346 3.54 -22.51 1.85
C PRO A 346 4.13 -21.16 1.41
N GLU A 347 5.47 -21.01 1.54
CA GLU A 347 6.19 -19.80 1.19
C GLU A 347 6.10 -19.44 -0.30
N LEU A 348 5.81 -20.44 -1.14
CA LEU A 348 5.73 -20.29 -2.59
C LEU A 348 4.32 -20.55 -3.15
N GLY A 349 3.42 -21.14 -2.36
CA GLY A 349 2.14 -21.65 -2.84
C GLY A 349 2.30 -22.82 -3.81
N LEU A 350 3.37 -23.60 -3.64
CA LEU A 350 3.71 -24.76 -4.48
C LEU A 350 3.62 -26.05 -3.69
N MET A 351 3.45 -27.16 -4.40
CA MET A 351 3.45 -28.50 -3.85
C MET A 351 4.41 -29.38 -4.68
N VAL A 352 5.20 -30.21 -4.00
CA VAL A 352 6.06 -31.22 -4.62
C VAL A 352 5.60 -32.60 -4.16
N SER A 353 5.39 -33.52 -5.09
CA SER A 353 5.09 -34.92 -4.82
C SER A 353 6.15 -35.83 -5.42
N ALA A 354 6.37 -36.96 -4.80
CA ALA A 354 7.23 -38.03 -5.29
C ALA A 354 6.49 -39.36 -5.15
N GLU A 355 6.47 -40.19 -6.19
CA GLU A 355 5.80 -41.49 -6.20
C GLU A 355 6.61 -42.50 -7.03
N TYR A 356 6.49 -43.79 -6.72
CA TYR A 356 7.02 -44.81 -7.58
C TYR A 356 6.24 -44.87 -8.89
N ALA A 357 6.96 -45.00 -9.99
CA ALA A 357 6.38 -45.09 -11.34
C ALA A 357 7.00 -46.29 -12.09
N THR A 358 6.34 -46.70 -13.15
CA THR A 358 6.79 -47.74 -14.05
C THR A 358 7.68 -47.16 -15.15
N LEU A 359 8.51 -48.01 -15.78
CA LEU A 359 9.27 -47.62 -16.99
C LEU A 359 8.33 -47.24 -18.17
N ASP A 360 7.12 -47.78 -18.19
CA ASP A 360 6.12 -47.42 -19.20
C ASP A 360 5.54 -46.01 -18.95
N ASP A 361 5.35 -45.63 -17.68
CA ASP A 361 4.98 -44.27 -17.31
C ASP A 361 6.09 -43.27 -17.72
N TYR A 362 7.33 -43.61 -17.43
CA TYR A 362 8.49 -42.82 -17.88
C TYR A 362 8.47 -42.63 -19.41
N ARG A 363 8.35 -43.71 -20.20
CA ARG A 363 8.32 -43.62 -21.68
C ARG A 363 7.17 -42.82 -22.21
N ARG A 364 6.01 -42.85 -21.50
CA ARG A 364 4.81 -42.14 -21.90
C ARG A 364 4.85 -40.65 -21.57
N GLU A 365 5.42 -40.26 -20.42
CA GLU A 365 5.34 -38.91 -19.88
C GLU A 365 6.63 -38.09 -19.98
N MET A 366 7.79 -38.72 -20.21
CA MET A 366 9.06 -38.06 -20.28
C MET A 366 9.06 -36.91 -21.30
N GLY A 367 9.51 -35.74 -20.89
CA GLY A 367 9.63 -34.52 -21.74
C GLY A 367 8.32 -33.82 -22.06
N ARG A 368 7.16 -34.30 -21.58
CA ARG A 368 5.84 -33.65 -21.84
C ARG A 368 5.60 -32.41 -20.96
N SER A 369 6.20 -32.36 -19.81
CA SER A 369 6.07 -31.23 -18.87
C SER A 369 7.38 -30.94 -18.18
N ARG A 370 7.76 -29.67 -18.07
CA ARG A 370 8.91 -29.23 -17.25
C ARG A 370 8.67 -29.40 -15.75
N ASN A 371 7.42 -29.59 -15.34
CA ASN A 371 7.04 -29.74 -13.94
C ASN A 371 6.97 -31.20 -13.50
N VAL A 372 7.32 -32.14 -14.36
CA VAL A 372 7.38 -33.59 -14.05
C VAL A 372 8.75 -34.08 -14.46
N GLU A 373 9.40 -34.80 -13.56
CA GLU A 373 10.70 -35.40 -13.80
C GLU A 373 10.76 -36.83 -13.28
N PHE A 374 11.58 -37.67 -13.91
CA PHE A 374 11.75 -39.06 -13.56
C PHE A 374 13.19 -39.35 -13.19
N VAL A 375 13.39 -39.99 -12.04
CA VAL A 375 14.70 -40.33 -11.51
C VAL A 375 14.84 -41.83 -11.26
N ASP A 376 16.04 -42.35 -11.47
CA ASP A 376 16.38 -43.72 -11.10
C ASP A 376 16.42 -43.84 -9.57
N ALA A 377 15.47 -44.62 -8.99
CA ALA A 377 15.37 -44.78 -7.55
C ALA A 377 16.62 -45.40 -6.90
N ASP A 378 17.33 -46.23 -7.63
CA ASP A 378 18.53 -46.93 -7.10
C ASP A 378 19.76 -46.00 -7.09
N LYS A 379 19.71 -44.87 -7.77
CA LYS A 379 20.73 -43.82 -7.75
C LYS A 379 20.52 -42.77 -6.66
N VAL A 380 19.33 -42.72 -6.04
CA VAL A 380 19.05 -41.79 -4.95
C VAL A 380 19.72 -42.23 -3.67
N ALA A 381 20.46 -41.34 -3.02
CA ALA A 381 21.21 -41.61 -1.80
C ALA A 381 20.50 -41.06 -0.56
N GLY A 382 19.93 -41.98 0.23
CA GLY A 382 19.22 -41.60 1.47
C GLY A 382 17.86 -40.96 1.22
N GLN A 383 17.53 -39.96 2.01
CA GLN A 383 16.21 -39.35 1.98
C GLN A 383 16.19 -38.13 1.05
N LEU A 384 15.12 -38.00 0.25
CA LEU A 384 14.89 -36.83 -0.56
C LEU A 384 14.38 -35.66 0.33
N MET A 385 14.81 -34.47 -0.01
CA MET A 385 14.33 -33.19 0.56
C MET A 385 14.05 -32.20 -0.56
N VAL A 386 13.11 -31.29 -0.33
CA VAL A 386 12.92 -30.10 -1.16
C VAL A 386 13.30 -28.84 -0.38
N ARG A 387 14.11 -27.99 -0.98
CA ARG A 387 14.54 -26.72 -0.41
C ARG A 387 14.66 -25.64 -1.47
N ASN A 388 14.84 -24.39 -1.05
CA ASN A 388 15.18 -23.33 -2.00
C ASN A 388 16.63 -23.48 -2.52
N ALA A 389 16.87 -22.96 -3.73
CA ALA A 389 18.20 -22.83 -4.30
C ALA A 389 19.11 -21.97 -3.39
N ARG A 390 20.41 -22.32 -3.29
CA ARG A 390 21.41 -21.63 -2.47
C ARG A 390 22.60 -21.16 -3.31
N ARG A 391 23.21 -20.07 -2.88
CA ARG A 391 24.50 -19.64 -3.51
C ARG A 391 25.56 -20.71 -3.28
N GLY A 392 26.30 -21.04 -4.35
CA GLY A 392 27.31 -22.07 -4.31
C GLY A 392 26.82 -23.49 -4.64
N ASP A 393 25.50 -23.71 -4.77
CA ASP A 393 24.97 -24.98 -5.25
C ASP A 393 25.56 -25.34 -6.62
N ARG A 394 25.92 -26.61 -6.80
CA ARG A 394 26.43 -27.19 -8.05
C ARG A 394 25.67 -28.47 -8.37
N PHE A 395 25.49 -28.76 -9.65
CA PHE A 395 24.91 -29.99 -10.12
C PHE A 395 25.44 -30.33 -11.55
N TYR A 396 25.07 -31.46 -12.07
CA TYR A 396 25.45 -31.93 -13.40
C TYR A 396 24.21 -31.90 -14.29
N PRO A 397 23.95 -30.82 -15.05
CA PRO A 397 22.73 -30.72 -15.85
C PRO A 397 22.61 -31.86 -16.85
N LEU A 398 21.48 -32.55 -16.91
CA LEU A 398 21.24 -33.62 -17.88
C LEU A 398 21.51 -33.15 -19.31
N GLY A 399 22.41 -33.86 -20.02
CA GLY A 399 22.83 -33.51 -21.38
C GLY A 399 23.89 -32.39 -21.44
N GLY A 400 24.42 -31.94 -20.31
CA GLY A 400 25.49 -30.95 -20.23
C GLY A 400 26.88 -31.59 -20.01
N GLU A 401 27.94 -30.84 -20.32
CA GLU A 401 29.33 -31.27 -20.06
C GLU A 401 29.76 -30.82 -18.66
N GLY A 402 29.93 -31.77 -17.74
CA GLY A 402 30.49 -31.53 -16.40
C GLY A 402 29.57 -30.82 -15.40
N SER A 403 30.16 -30.41 -14.28
CA SER A 403 29.39 -29.75 -13.21
C SER A 403 29.28 -28.24 -13.44
N LYS A 404 28.10 -27.67 -13.19
CA LYS A 404 27.81 -26.27 -13.33
C LYS A 404 27.33 -25.66 -12.01
N THR A 405 27.70 -24.39 -11.74
CA THR A 405 27.04 -23.70 -10.61
C THR A 405 25.58 -23.42 -10.93
N LEU A 406 24.70 -23.46 -9.92
CA LEU A 406 23.30 -23.18 -10.11
C LEU A 406 23.08 -21.72 -10.55
N SER A 407 23.96 -20.80 -10.14
CA SER A 407 23.98 -19.43 -10.61
C SER A 407 24.19 -19.30 -12.11
N ASP A 408 25.19 -19.98 -12.65
CA ASP A 408 25.51 -19.99 -14.09
C ASP A 408 24.40 -20.68 -14.89
N PHE A 409 23.88 -21.78 -14.36
CA PHE A 409 22.72 -22.46 -14.94
C PHE A 409 21.51 -21.56 -15.06
N PHE A 410 21.15 -20.82 -14.01
CA PHE A 410 20.05 -19.86 -14.06
C PHE A 410 20.28 -18.72 -15.05
N ILE A 411 21.52 -18.32 -15.28
CA ILE A 411 21.84 -17.31 -16.30
C ILE A 411 21.57 -17.90 -17.70
N ASP A 412 22.01 -19.11 -17.98
CA ASP A 412 21.82 -19.76 -19.28
C ASP A 412 20.36 -20.11 -19.55
N GLU A 413 19.65 -20.64 -18.56
CA GLU A 413 18.20 -20.92 -18.66
C GLU A 413 17.36 -19.65 -18.59
N HIS A 414 18.01 -18.48 -18.46
CA HIS A 414 17.37 -17.17 -18.46
C HIS A 414 16.39 -16.93 -17.32
N VAL A 415 16.62 -17.59 -16.19
CA VAL A 415 15.77 -17.44 -15.00
C VAL A 415 15.87 -16.00 -14.47
N PRO A 416 14.75 -15.31 -14.28
CA PRO A 416 14.73 -13.96 -13.72
C PRO A 416 15.43 -13.90 -12.36
N VAL A 417 16.21 -12.83 -12.11
CA VAL A 417 17.02 -12.71 -10.88
C VAL A 417 16.18 -12.83 -9.61
N TYR A 418 14.95 -12.30 -9.64
CA TYR A 418 14.02 -12.34 -8.51
C TYR A 418 13.39 -13.73 -8.26
N GLU A 419 13.54 -14.69 -9.21
CA GLU A 419 13.04 -16.07 -9.08
C GLU A 419 14.12 -17.06 -8.65
N ARG A 420 15.40 -16.79 -8.98
CA ARG A 420 16.50 -17.77 -8.84
C ARG A 420 16.55 -18.42 -7.46
N TRP A 421 16.52 -17.61 -6.40
CA TRP A 421 16.66 -18.09 -5.03
C TRP A 421 15.36 -18.58 -4.40
N ARG A 422 14.27 -18.47 -5.14
CA ARG A 422 12.95 -19.02 -4.80
C ARG A 422 12.70 -20.36 -5.50
N THR A 423 13.50 -20.71 -6.51
CA THR A 423 13.36 -21.95 -7.26
C THR A 423 13.53 -23.14 -6.32
N PRO A 424 12.53 -24.06 -6.22
CA PRO A 424 12.69 -25.28 -5.45
C PRO A 424 13.73 -26.18 -6.11
N VAL A 425 14.54 -26.85 -5.29
CA VAL A 425 15.44 -27.92 -5.73
C VAL A 425 15.16 -29.16 -4.89
N VAL A 426 15.00 -30.29 -5.55
CA VAL A 426 14.98 -31.59 -4.88
C VAL A 426 16.42 -32.04 -4.70
N VAL A 427 16.79 -32.42 -3.48
CA VAL A 427 18.14 -32.85 -3.11
C VAL A 427 18.09 -34.16 -2.36
N ASP A 428 19.22 -34.90 -2.43
CA ASP A 428 19.52 -36.02 -1.58
C ASP A 428 20.84 -35.82 -0.77
N GLN A 429 21.45 -36.85 -0.22
CA GLN A 429 22.72 -36.76 0.51
C GLN A 429 23.92 -36.40 -0.38
N ARG A 430 23.84 -36.62 -1.69
CA ARG A 430 24.91 -36.33 -2.67
C ARG A 430 24.79 -34.96 -3.32
N GLY A 431 23.66 -34.28 -3.19
CA GLY A 431 23.44 -32.96 -3.74
C GLY A 431 22.11 -32.79 -4.44
N ILE A 432 22.07 -31.93 -5.47
CA ILE A 432 20.87 -31.66 -6.24
C ILE A 432 20.51 -32.86 -7.11
N VAL A 433 19.28 -33.28 -7.05
CA VAL A 433 18.65 -34.31 -7.90
C VAL A 433 17.92 -33.61 -9.07
N TRP A 434 17.10 -32.61 -8.77
CA TRP A 434 16.32 -31.90 -9.77
C TRP A 434 16.19 -30.41 -9.42
N VAL A 435 16.47 -29.55 -10.38
CA VAL A 435 16.09 -28.14 -10.32
C VAL A 435 14.66 -28.05 -10.83
N CYS A 436 13.69 -27.91 -9.94
CA CYS A 436 12.28 -28.05 -10.23
C CYS A 436 11.82 -27.09 -11.32
N GLY A 437 11.12 -27.63 -12.33
CA GLY A 437 10.66 -26.87 -13.49
C GLY A 437 11.73 -26.58 -14.54
N TYR A 438 12.99 -27.03 -14.32
CA TYR A 438 14.10 -26.76 -15.25
C TYR A 438 14.81 -28.01 -15.68
N ARG A 439 15.71 -28.61 -14.85
CA ARG A 439 16.61 -29.67 -15.32
C ARG A 439 16.93 -30.69 -14.23
N LEU A 440 16.96 -31.97 -14.64
CA LEU A 440 17.45 -33.09 -13.86
C LEU A 440 18.99 -33.03 -13.77
N ASP A 441 19.55 -33.56 -12.70
CA ASP A 441 20.99 -33.87 -12.61
C ASP A 441 21.27 -35.20 -13.31
N ASP A 442 22.26 -35.24 -14.21
CA ASP A 442 22.61 -36.39 -15.08
C ASP A 442 22.91 -37.68 -14.31
N ARG A 443 23.38 -37.55 -13.08
CA ARG A 443 23.71 -38.71 -12.21
C ARG A 443 22.47 -39.51 -11.80
N TYR A 444 21.26 -38.94 -11.91
CA TYR A 444 20.01 -39.59 -11.49
C TYR A 444 19.08 -39.95 -12.66
N LYS A 445 19.59 -39.84 -13.89
CA LYS A 445 18.82 -40.17 -15.10
C LYS A 445 18.42 -41.65 -15.14
N VAL A 446 17.27 -41.91 -15.69
CA VAL A 446 16.78 -43.24 -16.06
C VAL A 446 17.57 -43.73 -17.26
N ASP A 447 18.09 -44.95 -17.18
CA ASP A 447 18.84 -45.63 -18.25
C ASP A 447 18.42 -47.11 -18.39
N ASP A 448 19.10 -47.86 -19.26
CA ASP A 448 18.77 -49.25 -19.55
C ASP A 448 18.97 -50.23 -18.38
N GLN A 449 19.66 -49.81 -17.32
CA GLN A 449 19.90 -50.63 -16.11
C GLN A 449 18.89 -50.29 -15.00
N THR A 450 18.09 -49.22 -15.16
CA THR A 450 17.15 -48.77 -14.16
C THR A 450 16.03 -49.77 -13.94
N LYS A 451 15.81 -50.18 -12.69
CA LYS A 451 14.79 -51.13 -12.28
C LYS A 451 13.58 -50.46 -11.65
N ARG A 452 13.81 -49.39 -10.93
CA ARG A 452 12.77 -48.62 -10.19
C ARG A 452 12.88 -47.15 -10.51
N VAL A 453 11.73 -46.52 -10.76
CA VAL A 453 11.65 -45.12 -11.13
C VAL A 453 10.83 -44.37 -10.09
N ILE A 454 11.28 -43.16 -9.73
CA ILE A 454 10.53 -42.21 -8.94
C ILE A 454 10.09 -41.09 -9.90
N ARG A 455 8.80 -40.82 -9.94
CA ARG A 455 8.21 -39.66 -10.61
C ARG A 455 8.10 -38.53 -9.59
N ILE A 456 8.69 -37.37 -9.89
CA ILE A 456 8.63 -36.18 -9.05
C ILE A 456 7.85 -35.10 -9.81
N GLN A 457 6.88 -34.46 -9.15
CA GLN A 457 6.04 -33.45 -9.77
C GLN A 457 6.00 -32.18 -8.93
N LEU A 458 6.11 -31.03 -9.58
CA LEU A 458 5.85 -29.70 -9.05
C LEU A 458 4.46 -29.24 -9.51
N SER A 459 3.62 -28.74 -8.60
CA SER A 459 2.30 -28.19 -8.90
C SER A 459 2.02 -26.93 -8.06
N GLU A 460 1.09 -26.10 -8.50
CA GLU A 460 0.56 -25.01 -7.67
C GLU A 460 -0.44 -25.59 -6.67
N VAL A 461 -0.47 -25.02 -5.47
CA VAL A 461 -1.52 -25.32 -4.50
C VAL A 461 -2.76 -24.58 -4.95
N VAL A 462 -3.77 -25.33 -5.40
CA VAL A 462 -5.11 -24.77 -5.66
C VAL A 462 -5.68 -24.37 -4.30
N SER A 463 -5.73 -23.07 -4.01
CA SER A 463 -6.53 -22.58 -2.89
C SER A 463 -8.00 -22.82 -3.25
N GLU A 464 -8.66 -23.75 -2.58
CA GLU A 464 -10.12 -23.76 -2.52
C GLU A 464 -10.51 -22.44 -1.84
N GLU A 465 -10.89 -21.44 -2.63
CA GLU A 465 -11.62 -20.28 -2.11
C GLU A 465 -13.02 -20.78 -1.75
N GLU A 466 -13.30 -20.82 -0.43
CA GLU A 466 -14.65 -20.78 0.10
C GLU A 466 -15.25 -19.37 0.00
#